data_d9a6434c8c1742d3bd335d8c2fc9d91e
#
_entry.id   d9a6434c8c1742d3bd335d8c2fc9d91e
#
_cell.length_a   1.000
_cell.length_b   1.000
_cell.length_c   1.000
_cell.angle_alpha   90.00
_cell.angle_beta   90.00
_cell.angle_gamma   90.00
#
_symmetry.space_group_name_H-M   'P 1'
#
loop_
_entity.id
_entity.type
_entity.pdbx_description
1 polymer ?
#
loop_
_entity_poly.entity_id
_entity_poly.type
_entity_poly.pdbx_seq_one_letter_code
_entity_poly.pdbx_strand_id
1 'polypeptide(L)'
;MVEMTTSKGVIELELDAKNAPITVANFLEYVKSGHYDGTIFHRVIPGFVIQGGGLQSGMAEKATGTPIENEADNGLKNLTGAICMARTNEPHSATSQFFINLKDNSFLDHTEKSATGWGYAVFG
;
A
#
# COMPACT_ATOMS: atom_id res chain seq x y z
N MET A 1 -3.61 11.65 10.05
CA MET A 1 -2.25 11.69 9.46
C MET A 1 -1.35 10.67 10.14
N VAL A 2 -0.51 9.99 9.40
CA VAL A 2 0.45 9.02 9.90
C VAL A 2 1.86 9.47 9.52
N GLU A 3 2.78 9.40 10.47
CA GLU A 3 4.21 9.64 10.21
C GLU A 3 4.96 8.32 10.13
N MET A 4 5.71 8.14 9.06
CA MET A 4 6.57 6.97 8.86
C MET A 4 8.02 7.42 9.01
N THR A 5 8.65 7.04 10.12
CA THR A 5 10.06 7.37 10.37
C THR A 5 10.94 6.30 9.73
N THR A 6 11.79 6.70 8.80
CA THR A 6 12.70 5.80 8.09
C THR A 6 14.15 6.20 8.34
N SER A 7 15.08 5.35 7.94
CA SER A 7 16.51 5.66 8.01
C SER A 7 16.93 6.84 7.12
N LYS A 8 16.07 7.26 6.19
CA LYS A 8 16.30 8.38 5.26
C LYS A 8 15.46 9.60 5.56
N GLY A 9 14.68 9.60 6.62
CA GLY A 9 13.82 10.70 7.02
C GLY A 9 12.39 10.30 7.29
N VAL A 10 11.54 11.28 7.54
CA VAL A 10 10.12 11.08 7.85
C VAL A 10 9.27 11.24 6.60
N ILE A 11 8.37 10.29 6.39
CA ILE A 11 7.34 10.37 5.34
C ILE A 11 6.00 10.62 6.04
N GLU A 12 5.31 11.68 5.66
CA GLU A 12 3.98 11.99 6.18
C GLU A 12 2.92 11.44 5.22
N LEU A 13 1.95 10.71 5.78
CA LEU A 13 0.87 10.10 5.03
C LEU A 13 -0.46 10.74 5.43
N GLU A 14 -1.21 11.24 4.45
CA GLU A 14 -2.57 11.72 4.65
C GLU A 14 -3.52 10.66 4.10
N LEU A 15 -4.16 9.90 4.98
CA LEU A 15 -5.00 8.77 4.60
C LEU A 15 -6.43 9.22 4.27
N ASP A 16 -7.02 8.58 3.27
CA ASP A 16 -8.37 8.89 2.78
C ASP A 16 -9.38 7.83 3.24
N ALA A 17 -9.80 7.94 4.49
CA ALA A 17 -10.78 7.01 5.08
C ALA A 17 -12.18 7.15 4.48
N LYS A 18 -12.48 8.26 3.81
CA LYS A 18 -13.77 8.47 3.15
C LYS A 18 -13.93 7.60 1.92
N ASN A 19 -12.90 7.54 1.09
CA ASN A 19 -12.93 6.80 -0.18
C ASN A 19 -12.34 5.39 -0.07
N ALA A 20 -11.52 5.12 0.95
CA ALA A 20 -10.90 3.81 1.18
C ALA A 20 -11.04 3.38 2.65
N PRO A 21 -12.27 3.24 3.17
CA PRO A 21 -12.48 2.99 4.60
C PRO A 21 -11.91 1.66 5.08
N ILE A 22 -12.07 0.59 4.31
CA ILE A 22 -11.56 -0.74 4.68
C ILE A 22 -10.03 -0.75 4.65
N THR A 23 -9.44 -0.19 3.61
CA THR A 23 -7.99 -0.14 3.42
C THR A 23 -7.32 0.71 4.50
N VAL A 24 -7.87 1.88 4.80
CA VAL A 24 -7.34 2.75 5.85
C VAL A 24 -7.43 2.08 7.23
N ALA A 25 -8.58 1.47 7.55
CA ALA A 25 -8.76 0.77 8.82
C ALA A 25 -7.74 -0.37 8.97
N ASN A 26 -7.54 -1.16 7.91
CA ASN A 26 -6.56 -2.24 7.88
C ASN A 26 -5.13 -1.71 8.10
N PHE A 27 -4.76 -0.66 7.40
CA PHE A 27 -3.44 -0.05 7.54
C PHE A 27 -3.21 0.46 8.96
N LEU A 28 -4.19 1.15 9.54
CA LEU A 28 -4.09 1.68 10.91
C LEU A 28 -4.01 0.57 11.97
N GLU A 29 -4.66 -0.56 11.75
CA GLU A 29 -4.51 -1.72 12.64
C GLU A 29 -3.07 -2.22 12.67
N TYR A 30 -2.41 -2.31 11.51
CA TYR A 30 -1.00 -2.69 11.45
C TYR A 30 -0.10 -1.63 12.09
N VAL A 31 -0.42 -0.35 11.93
CA VAL A 31 0.31 0.75 12.58
C VAL A 31 0.22 0.60 14.11
N LYS A 32 -0.98 0.40 14.64
CA LYS A 32 -1.24 0.29 16.08
C LYS A 32 -0.59 -0.93 16.70
N SER A 33 -0.53 -2.04 15.97
CA SER A 33 0.08 -3.29 16.45
C SER A 33 1.60 -3.28 16.41
N GLY A 34 2.22 -2.24 15.83
CA GLY A 34 3.67 -2.17 15.65
C GLY A 34 4.19 -3.05 14.52
N HIS A 35 3.31 -3.55 13.65
CA HIS A 35 3.70 -4.44 12.54
C HIS A 35 4.74 -3.82 11.62
N TYR A 36 4.61 -2.53 11.32
CA TYR A 36 5.52 -1.84 10.41
C TYR A 36 6.88 -1.50 11.01
N ASP A 37 7.00 -1.53 12.32
CA ASP A 37 8.26 -1.26 12.99
C ASP A 37 9.28 -2.35 12.64
N GLY A 38 10.47 -1.94 12.18
CA GLY A 38 11.51 -2.86 11.75
C GLY A 38 11.32 -3.45 10.36
N THR A 39 10.26 -3.08 9.65
CA THR A 39 10.11 -3.49 8.23
C THR A 39 10.96 -2.61 7.33
N ILE A 40 11.24 -3.09 6.12
CA ILE A 40 12.07 -2.40 5.16
C ILE A 40 11.30 -2.10 3.88
N PHE A 41 11.79 -1.13 3.11
CA PHE A 41 11.41 -0.96 1.72
C PHE A 41 12.24 -1.95 0.90
N HIS A 42 11.69 -3.14 0.71
CA HIS A 42 12.41 -4.26 0.07
C HIS A 42 12.45 -4.16 -1.45
N ARG A 43 11.66 -3.26 -2.03
CA ARG A 43 11.62 -3.07 -3.49
C ARG A 43 11.61 -1.58 -3.79
N VAL A 44 12.71 -1.10 -4.35
CA VAL A 44 12.86 0.30 -4.76
C VAL A 44 13.20 0.33 -6.24
N ILE A 45 12.28 0.86 -7.04
CA ILE A 45 12.47 0.99 -8.49
C ILE A 45 12.42 2.48 -8.84
N PRO A 46 13.57 3.10 -9.12
CA PRO A 46 13.61 4.53 -9.46
C PRO A 46 12.66 4.87 -10.61
N GLY A 47 11.91 5.96 -10.46
CA GLY A 47 10.96 6.41 -11.46
C GLY A 47 9.70 5.55 -11.58
N PHE A 48 9.48 4.64 -10.64
CA PHE A 48 8.28 3.79 -10.61
C PHE A 48 7.65 3.79 -9.22
N VAL A 49 8.12 2.94 -8.30
CA VAL A 49 7.55 2.80 -6.96
C VAL A 49 8.63 2.48 -5.92
N ILE A 50 8.30 2.72 -4.65
CA ILE A 50 8.97 2.08 -3.50
C ILE A 50 7.93 1.26 -2.76
N GLN A 51 8.27 0.03 -2.39
CA GLN A 51 7.35 -0.94 -1.78
C GLN A 51 7.94 -1.48 -0.48
N GLY A 52 7.10 -1.58 0.53
CA GLY A 52 7.52 -2.09 1.83
C GLY A 52 6.34 -2.55 2.68
N GLY A 53 6.62 -2.75 3.97
CA GLY A 53 5.59 -3.05 4.97
C GLY A 53 5.32 -4.53 5.23
N GLY A 54 6.07 -5.43 4.61
CA GLY A 54 5.86 -6.87 4.80
C GLY A 54 7.09 -7.65 5.20
N LEU A 55 8.29 -7.12 4.95
CA LEU A 55 9.54 -7.82 5.18
C LEU A 55 10.42 -7.09 6.19
N GLN A 56 11.10 -7.86 7.02
CA GLN A 56 12.14 -7.38 7.91
C GLN A 56 13.50 -7.42 7.23
N SER A 57 14.51 -6.85 7.88
CA SER A 57 15.90 -6.98 7.45
C SER A 57 16.24 -8.46 7.23
N GLY A 58 16.95 -8.75 6.13
CA GLY A 58 17.22 -10.14 5.73
C GLY A 58 16.09 -10.76 4.92
N MET A 59 15.09 -9.97 4.51
CA MET A 59 13.95 -10.41 3.69
C MET A 59 13.04 -11.42 4.38
N ALA A 60 13.03 -11.45 5.71
CA ALA A 60 12.11 -12.31 6.47
C ALA A 60 10.71 -11.71 6.49
N GLU A 61 9.70 -12.49 6.11
CA GLU A 61 8.31 -12.05 6.13
C GLU A 61 7.77 -11.94 7.55
N LYS A 62 7.04 -10.85 7.83
CA LYS A 62 6.23 -10.76 9.05
C LYS A 62 4.86 -11.39 8.82
N ALA A 63 4.35 -12.08 9.84
CA ALA A 63 3.02 -12.65 9.80
C ALA A 63 1.97 -11.56 9.64
N THR A 64 0.96 -11.81 8.80
CA THR A 64 -0.14 -10.89 8.54
C THR A 64 -1.49 -11.48 8.93
N GLY A 65 -2.50 -10.63 9.00
CA GLY A 65 -3.87 -11.04 9.23
C GLY A 65 -4.60 -11.43 7.95
N THR A 66 -5.92 -11.38 8.00
CA THR A 66 -6.78 -11.71 6.87
C THR A 66 -6.65 -10.69 5.75
N PRO A 67 -6.57 -11.11 4.47
CA PRO A 67 -6.63 -10.18 3.35
C PRO A 67 -7.92 -9.37 3.32
N ILE A 68 -7.83 -8.17 2.74
CA ILE A 68 -8.96 -7.25 2.63
C ILE A 68 -9.48 -7.16 1.20
N GLU A 69 -10.72 -6.69 1.08
CA GLU A 69 -11.34 -6.40 -0.20
C GLU A 69 -10.62 -5.25 -0.89
N ASN A 70 -10.46 -5.36 -2.21
CA ASN A 70 -9.83 -4.32 -3.02
C ASN A 70 -10.81 -3.16 -3.22
N GLU A 71 -10.39 -1.96 -2.81
CA GLU A 71 -11.18 -0.73 -2.94
C GLU A 71 -10.71 0.17 -4.09
N ALA A 72 -10.00 -0.39 -5.07
CA ALA A 72 -9.45 0.40 -6.18
C ALA A 72 -10.54 1.05 -7.06
N ASP A 73 -11.78 0.59 -6.97
CA ASP A 73 -12.93 1.16 -7.66
C ASP A 73 -13.47 2.45 -7.01
N ASN A 74 -12.72 3.04 -6.09
CA ASN A 74 -13.11 4.24 -5.34
C ASN A 74 -12.87 5.57 -6.07
N GLY A 75 -12.39 5.54 -7.30
CA GLY A 75 -12.13 6.73 -8.09
C GLY A 75 -10.78 7.41 -7.85
N LEU A 76 -10.00 6.96 -6.87
CA LEU A 76 -8.67 7.49 -6.63
C LEU A 76 -7.68 6.92 -7.65
N LYS A 77 -6.71 7.75 -8.04
CA LYS A 77 -5.75 7.40 -9.10
C LYS A 77 -4.34 7.23 -8.55
N ASN A 78 -3.55 6.39 -9.24
CA ASN A 78 -2.15 6.15 -8.92
C ASN A 78 -1.26 7.28 -9.43
N LEU A 79 -1.39 8.45 -8.80
CA LEU A 79 -0.60 9.63 -9.11
C LEU A 79 0.70 9.63 -8.30
N THR A 80 1.65 10.48 -8.71
CA THR A 80 2.90 10.67 -7.97
C THR A 80 2.61 10.99 -6.50
N GLY A 81 3.24 10.26 -5.59
CA GLY A 81 3.08 10.42 -4.15
C GLY A 81 1.90 9.67 -3.55
N ALA A 82 1.04 9.04 -4.36
CA ALA A 82 -0.06 8.24 -3.83
C ALA A 82 0.45 6.97 -3.16
N ILE A 83 -0.13 6.62 -2.00
CA ILE A 83 0.14 5.36 -1.33
C ILE A 83 -0.97 4.36 -1.65
N CYS A 84 -0.57 3.14 -2.00
CA CYS A 84 -1.45 2.08 -2.49
C CYS A 84 -1.13 0.77 -1.81
N MET A 85 -2.12 -0.14 -1.77
CA MET A 85 -1.88 -1.48 -1.26
C MET A 85 -1.25 -2.37 -2.33
N ALA A 86 -0.12 -2.98 -2.00
CA ALA A 86 0.44 -4.07 -2.79
C ALA A 86 -0.38 -5.34 -2.55
N ARG A 87 -0.40 -6.23 -3.53
CA ARG A 87 -1.14 -7.48 -3.48
C ARG A 87 -0.53 -8.51 -4.43
N THR A 88 -0.99 -9.75 -4.33
CA THR A 88 -0.67 -10.78 -5.32
C THR A 88 -1.55 -10.60 -6.57
N ASN A 89 -1.52 -11.55 -7.48
CA ASN A 89 -2.39 -11.53 -8.68
C ASN A 89 -3.88 -11.68 -8.33
N GLU A 90 -4.20 -12.15 -7.13
CA GLU A 90 -5.58 -12.21 -6.65
C GLU A 90 -6.03 -10.79 -6.27
N PRO A 91 -7.12 -10.26 -6.85
CA PRO A 91 -7.55 -8.89 -6.60
C PRO A 91 -7.79 -8.53 -5.13
N HIS A 92 -8.29 -9.47 -4.35
CA HIS A 92 -8.64 -9.27 -2.93
C HIS A 92 -7.65 -9.98 -2.00
N SER A 93 -6.35 -9.79 -2.22
CA SER A 93 -5.28 -10.48 -1.47
C SER A 93 -4.39 -9.55 -0.65
N ALA A 94 -4.67 -8.25 -0.62
CA ALA A 94 -3.84 -7.29 0.10
C ALA A 94 -3.89 -7.55 1.62
N THR A 95 -2.73 -7.45 2.26
CA THR A 95 -2.61 -7.54 3.72
C THR A 95 -1.88 -6.32 4.29
N SER A 96 -0.55 -6.35 4.40
CA SER A 96 0.21 -5.26 5.02
C SER A 96 1.11 -4.49 4.07
N GLN A 97 1.53 -5.09 2.95
CA GLN A 97 2.46 -4.43 2.04
C GLN A 97 1.79 -3.28 1.29
N PHE A 98 2.54 -2.20 1.14
CA PHE A 98 2.10 -1.02 0.41
C PHE A 98 3.21 -0.55 -0.51
N PHE A 99 2.85 0.32 -1.47
CA PHE A 99 3.85 1.02 -2.28
C PHE A 99 3.47 2.49 -2.42
N ILE A 100 4.49 3.31 -2.70
CA ILE A 100 4.31 4.73 -2.96
C ILE A 100 4.75 4.98 -4.40
N ASN A 101 3.89 5.63 -5.17
CA ASN A 101 4.16 5.94 -6.57
C ASN A 101 5.19 7.07 -6.68
N LEU A 102 6.25 6.86 -7.45
CA LEU A 102 7.28 7.86 -7.72
C LEU A 102 7.01 8.65 -9.01
N LYS A 103 5.98 8.25 -9.75
CA LYS A 103 5.44 8.95 -10.92
C LYS A 103 3.96 8.60 -11.06
N ASP A 104 3.27 9.19 -12.03
CA ASP A 104 1.91 8.82 -12.36
C ASP A 104 1.91 7.45 -13.06
N ASN A 105 1.34 6.44 -12.41
CA ASN A 105 1.29 5.06 -12.89
C ASN A 105 -0.15 4.67 -13.25
N SER A 106 -0.71 5.27 -14.29
CA SER A 106 -2.11 5.07 -14.66
C SER A 106 -2.48 3.63 -14.99
N PHE A 107 -1.51 2.82 -15.40
CA PHE A 107 -1.74 1.39 -15.67
C PHE A 107 -2.05 0.58 -14.41
N LEU A 108 -1.84 1.15 -13.22
CA LEU A 108 -2.19 0.52 -11.94
C LEU A 108 -3.61 0.89 -11.48
N ASP A 109 -4.30 1.77 -12.19
CA ASP A 109 -5.65 2.20 -11.83
C ASP A 109 -6.68 1.10 -12.15
N HIS A 110 -7.78 1.13 -11.37
CA HIS A 110 -8.91 0.25 -11.64
C HIS A 110 -9.55 0.60 -12.99
N THR A 111 -9.77 -0.43 -13.81
CA THR A 111 -10.47 -0.29 -15.10
C THR A 111 -11.75 -1.11 -15.15
N GLU A 112 -11.74 -2.30 -14.56
CA GLU A 112 -12.89 -3.20 -14.50
C GLU A 112 -12.72 -4.21 -13.38
N LYS A 113 -13.81 -4.87 -12.98
CA LYS A 113 -13.78 -5.89 -11.92
C LYS A 113 -13.39 -7.25 -12.49
N SER A 114 -12.12 -7.36 -12.90
CA SER A 114 -11.53 -8.60 -13.42
C SER A 114 -10.14 -8.80 -12.82
N ALA A 115 -9.55 -9.98 -13.00
CA ALA A 115 -8.23 -10.29 -12.45
C ALA A 115 -7.15 -9.29 -12.91
N THR A 116 -7.24 -8.79 -14.14
CA THR A 116 -6.26 -7.85 -14.70
C THR A 116 -6.68 -6.40 -14.64
N GLY A 117 -7.97 -6.12 -14.42
CA GLY A 117 -8.53 -4.76 -14.47
C GLY A 117 -8.81 -4.13 -13.11
N TRP A 118 -8.74 -4.90 -12.01
CA TRP A 118 -9.05 -4.36 -10.67
C TRP A 118 -8.14 -3.21 -10.26
N GLY A 119 -6.85 -3.28 -10.62
CA GLY A 119 -5.88 -2.29 -10.20
C GLY A 119 -5.47 -2.41 -8.75
N TYR A 120 -4.90 -1.33 -8.22
CA TYR A 120 -4.35 -1.27 -6.86
C TYR A 120 -5.02 -0.14 -6.10
N ALA A 121 -5.52 -0.44 -4.90
CA ALA A 121 -6.29 0.51 -4.11
C ALA A 121 -5.42 1.64 -3.56
N VAL A 122 -5.68 2.86 -4.04
CA VAL A 122 -5.10 4.08 -3.48
C VAL A 122 -5.86 4.42 -2.20
N PHE A 123 -5.15 4.73 -1.13
CA PHE A 123 -5.77 5.09 0.16
C PHE A 123 -5.16 6.32 0.84
N GLY A 124 -4.33 7.04 0.11
CA GLY A 124 -3.74 8.26 0.63
C GLY A 124 -2.72 8.91 -0.29
#